data_faf8c07310d67d6434291b1c344f3ef7
#
_entry.id   faf8c07310d67d6434291b1c344f3ef7
#
_cell.length_a   1.000
_cell.length_b   1.000
_cell.length_c   1.000
_cell.angle_alpha   90.00
_cell.angle_beta   90.00
_cell.angle_gamma   90.00
#
_symmetry.space_group_name_H-M   'P 1'
#
loop_
_entity.id
_entity.type
_entity.pdbx_description
1 polymer ?
#
loop_
_entity_poly.entity_id
_entity_poly.type
_entity_poly.pdbx_seq_one_letter_code
_entity_poly.pdbx_strand_id
1 'polypeptide(L)'
;ESPGDGRPRAALNSCRAYLQGELPLNEARKSINDATAAAREQALATAQAAARAIATACAVIRTPTSALGYLFYGAAAIAYSTAGTQRTPVEYDALAVQELQRAYAALDHVAVPDEPEPAKLVWNC
;
A
#
# COMPACT_ATOMS: atom_id res chain seq x y z
N GLU A 1 -7.65 -6.48 8.45
CA GLU A 1 -6.68 -6.37 9.57
C GLU A 1 -6.88 -7.57 10.49
N SER A 2 -5.80 -8.26 10.83
CA SER A 2 -5.86 -9.18 11.97
C SER A 2 -6.22 -8.35 13.21
N PRO A 3 -7.32 -8.69 13.92
CA PRO A 3 -7.65 -7.98 15.14
C PRO A 3 -6.50 -8.15 16.14
N GLY A 4 -5.73 -7.10 16.39
CA GLY A 4 -4.65 -7.08 17.37
C GLY A 4 -3.27 -6.68 16.87
N ASP A 5 -2.94 -6.73 15.56
CA ASP A 5 -1.63 -6.27 15.08
C ASP A 5 -1.68 -4.77 14.72
N GLY A 6 -1.16 -3.94 15.60
CA GLY A 6 -1.12 -2.49 15.43
C GLY A 6 0.01 -1.96 14.54
N ARG A 7 0.98 -2.81 14.14
CA ARG A 7 2.16 -2.38 13.39
C ARG A 7 1.86 -1.72 12.04
N PRO A 8 0.94 -2.23 11.21
CA PRO A 8 0.59 -1.54 9.96
C PRO A 8 -0.01 -0.15 10.18
N ARG A 9 -0.88 0.00 11.19
CA ARG A 9 -1.46 1.29 11.55
C ARG A 9 -0.41 2.26 12.11
N ALA A 10 0.51 1.77 12.93
CA ALA A 10 1.62 2.55 13.44
C ALA A 10 2.51 3.10 12.31
N ALA A 11 2.78 2.28 11.29
CA ALA A 11 3.54 2.71 10.12
C ALA A 11 2.84 3.85 9.36
N LEU A 12 1.53 3.76 9.12
CA LEU A 12 0.76 4.84 8.50
C LEU A 12 0.83 6.15 9.30
N ASN A 13 0.68 6.06 10.62
CA ASN A 13 0.77 7.23 11.49
C ASN A 13 2.18 7.84 11.47
N SER A 14 3.22 7.01 11.52
CA SER A 14 4.61 7.48 11.44
C SER A 14 4.92 8.14 10.09
N CYS A 15 4.38 7.62 8.98
CA CYS A 15 4.53 8.23 7.66
C CYS A 15 3.83 9.59 7.58
N ARG A 16 2.63 9.71 8.15
CA ARG A 16 1.93 11.01 8.23
C ARG A 16 2.72 12.03 9.05
N ALA A 17 3.19 11.63 10.23
CA ALA A 17 4.02 12.50 11.08
C ALA A 17 5.32 12.93 10.38
N TYR A 18 5.96 12.03 9.62
CA TYR A 18 7.11 12.36 8.79
C TYR A 18 6.78 13.43 7.73
N LEU A 19 5.67 13.26 7.00
CA LEU A 19 5.24 14.21 5.97
C LEU A 19 4.85 15.58 6.55
N GLN A 20 4.45 15.62 7.82
CA GLN A 20 4.16 16.85 8.58
C GLN A 20 5.41 17.48 9.20
N GLY A 21 6.58 16.83 9.08
CA GLY A 21 7.82 17.28 9.69
C GLY A 21 7.93 17.03 11.20
N GLU A 22 7.03 16.25 11.78
CA GLU A 22 6.95 15.94 13.21
C GLU A 22 7.82 14.74 13.61
N LEU A 23 8.21 13.91 12.67
CA LEU A 23 8.98 12.69 12.90
C LEU A 23 10.14 12.59 11.90
N PRO A 24 11.35 12.22 12.32
CA PRO A 24 12.48 12.04 11.41
C PRO A 24 12.33 10.75 10.59
N LEU A 25 12.93 10.74 9.40
CA LEU A 25 12.83 9.61 8.44
C LEU A 25 13.30 8.28 9.03
N ASN A 26 14.33 8.27 9.86
CA ASN A 26 14.87 7.05 10.45
C ASN A 26 13.84 6.35 11.37
N GLU A 27 13.01 7.10 12.07
CA GLU A 27 11.95 6.55 12.92
C GLU A 27 10.77 6.05 12.08
N ALA A 28 10.36 6.80 11.05
CA ALA A 28 9.36 6.33 10.11
C ALA A 28 9.80 5.01 9.42
N ARG A 29 11.09 4.90 9.04
CA ARG A 29 11.67 3.66 8.48
C ARG A 29 11.55 2.46 9.40
N LYS A 30 11.75 2.64 10.70
CA LYS A 30 11.59 1.56 11.69
C LYS A 30 10.16 1.02 11.67
N SER A 31 9.17 1.90 11.76
CA SER A 31 7.75 1.51 11.71
C SER A 31 7.38 0.82 10.39
N ILE A 32 7.96 1.22 9.25
CA ILE A 32 7.76 0.57 7.95
C ILE A 32 8.33 -0.85 7.95
N ASN A 33 9.51 -1.04 8.53
CA ASN A 33 10.12 -2.36 8.65
C ASN A 33 9.28 -3.29 9.54
N ASP A 34 8.75 -2.76 10.65
CA ASP A 34 7.85 -3.50 11.54
C ASP A 34 6.55 -3.91 10.83
N ALA A 35 5.96 -3.02 10.01
CA ALA A 35 4.81 -3.36 9.18
C ALA A 35 5.13 -4.41 8.11
N THR A 36 6.33 -4.37 7.54
CA THR A 36 6.80 -5.38 6.59
C THR A 36 6.96 -6.75 7.26
N ALA A 37 7.49 -6.79 8.47
CA ALA A 37 7.58 -8.00 9.26
C ALA A 37 6.17 -8.54 9.60
N ALA A 38 5.28 -7.66 10.05
CA ALA A 38 3.89 -8.01 10.32
C ALA A 38 3.20 -8.68 9.13
N ALA A 39 3.44 -8.18 7.92
CA ALA A 39 2.87 -8.76 6.70
C ALA A 39 3.35 -10.20 6.45
N ARG A 40 4.62 -10.49 6.77
CA ARG A 40 5.19 -11.84 6.60
C ARG A 40 4.66 -12.84 7.62
N GLU A 41 4.26 -12.37 8.79
CA GLU A 41 3.76 -13.16 9.91
C GLU A 41 2.27 -13.51 9.78
N GLN A 42 1.54 -12.87 8.84
CA GLN A 42 0.12 -13.15 8.64
C GLN A 42 -0.10 -14.53 8.01
N ALA A 43 -0.94 -15.34 8.66
CA ALA A 43 -1.32 -16.67 8.16
C ALA A 43 -2.43 -16.60 7.09
N LEU A 44 -3.29 -15.59 7.15
CA LEU A 44 -4.39 -15.41 6.21
C LEU A 44 -3.95 -14.60 5.00
N ALA A 45 -4.18 -15.10 3.79
CA ALA A 45 -3.80 -14.44 2.54
C ALA A 45 -4.36 -13.00 2.42
N THR A 46 -5.62 -12.80 2.85
CA THR A 46 -6.26 -11.47 2.87
C THR A 46 -5.51 -10.50 3.79
N ALA A 47 -5.21 -10.94 5.02
CA ALA A 47 -4.49 -10.12 5.99
C ALA A 47 -3.05 -9.86 5.54
N GLN A 48 -2.39 -10.85 4.95
CA GLN A 48 -1.06 -10.71 4.38
C GLN A 48 -1.04 -9.68 3.24
N ALA A 49 -1.99 -9.75 2.31
CA ALA A 49 -2.09 -8.82 1.19
C ALA A 49 -2.38 -7.39 1.69
N ALA A 50 -3.31 -7.22 2.65
CA ALA A 50 -3.63 -5.93 3.24
C ALA A 50 -2.42 -5.32 3.96
N ALA A 51 -1.70 -6.09 4.77
CA ALA A 51 -0.52 -5.62 5.47
C ALA A 51 0.63 -5.27 4.51
N ARG A 52 0.81 -6.02 3.42
CA ARG A 52 1.77 -5.69 2.35
C ARG A 52 1.39 -4.42 1.62
N ALA A 53 0.11 -4.20 1.33
CA ALA A 53 -0.36 -2.96 0.72
C ALA A 53 0.01 -1.76 1.59
N ILE A 54 -0.24 -1.82 2.89
CA ILE A 54 0.11 -0.74 3.83
C ILE A 54 1.63 -0.54 3.89
N ALA A 55 2.40 -1.61 4.04
CA ALA A 55 3.86 -1.51 4.13
C ALA A 55 4.48 -0.92 2.85
N THR A 56 4.00 -1.30 1.65
CA THR A 56 4.47 -0.74 0.38
C THR A 56 4.02 0.70 0.18
N ALA A 57 2.79 1.07 0.57
CA ALA A 57 2.34 2.45 0.56
C ALA A 57 3.22 3.35 1.46
N CYS A 58 3.52 2.88 2.66
CA CYS A 58 4.42 3.59 3.56
C CYS A 58 5.86 3.70 3.01
N ALA A 59 6.35 2.68 2.30
CA ALA A 59 7.69 2.68 1.72
C ALA A 59 7.88 3.77 0.64
N VAL A 60 6.81 4.31 0.06
CA VAL A 60 6.84 5.37 -0.95
C VAL A 60 7.55 6.62 -0.46
N ILE A 61 7.46 6.96 0.83
CA ILE A 61 8.19 8.12 1.39
C ILE A 61 9.71 8.04 1.22
N ARG A 62 10.24 6.84 1.01
CA ARG A 62 11.67 6.56 0.81
C ARG A 62 11.96 6.12 -0.63
N THR A 63 11.05 5.35 -1.21
CA THR A 63 11.20 4.71 -2.51
C THR A 63 9.94 4.94 -3.33
N PRO A 64 9.83 6.06 -4.07
CA PRO A 64 8.60 6.42 -4.79
C PRO A 64 8.10 5.35 -5.76
N THR A 65 9.00 4.55 -6.34
CA THR A 65 8.66 3.43 -7.24
C THR A 65 7.88 2.31 -6.55
N SER A 66 7.83 2.27 -5.22
CA SER A 66 6.98 1.33 -4.46
C SER A 66 5.48 1.61 -4.61
N ALA A 67 5.08 2.75 -5.19
CA ALA A 67 3.68 3.13 -5.37
C ALA A 67 2.89 2.12 -6.19
N LEU A 68 3.48 1.49 -7.21
CA LEU A 68 2.81 0.43 -7.98
C LEU A 68 2.54 -0.82 -7.13
N GLY A 69 3.46 -1.18 -6.24
CA GLY A 69 3.32 -2.36 -5.38
C GLY A 69 2.10 -2.29 -4.48
N TYR A 70 1.81 -1.12 -3.90
CA TYR A 70 0.65 -0.98 -3.03
C TYR A 70 -0.67 -1.17 -3.78
N LEU A 71 -0.75 -0.76 -5.05
CA LEU A 71 -1.94 -0.94 -5.89
C LEU A 71 -2.26 -2.43 -6.09
N PHE A 72 -1.26 -3.23 -6.44
CA PHE A 72 -1.44 -4.67 -6.65
C PHE A 72 -1.80 -5.41 -5.37
N TYR A 73 -1.11 -5.15 -4.27
CA TYR A 73 -1.43 -5.76 -2.98
C TYR A 73 -2.79 -5.30 -2.44
N GLY A 74 -3.16 -4.04 -2.65
CA GLY A 74 -4.46 -3.49 -2.28
C GLY A 74 -5.59 -4.17 -3.06
N ALA A 75 -5.45 -4.29 -4.37
CA ALA A 75 -6.41 -4.98 -5.22
C ALA A 75 -6.56 -6.46 -4.81
N ALA A 76 -5.45 -7.16 -4.52
CA ALA A 76 -5.49 -8.53 -4.04
C ALA A 76 -6.20 -8.66 -2.69
N ALA A 77 -5.95 -7.74 -1.74
CA ALA A 77 -6.61 -7.75 -0.44
C ALA A 77 -8.13 -7.58 -0.58
N ILE A 78 -8.59 -6.67 -1.42
CA ILE A 78 -10.01 -6.45 -1.71
C ILE A 78 -10.62 -7.69 -2.39
N ALA A 79 -9.96 -8.23 -3.40
CA ALA A 79 -10.42 -9.43 -4.10
C ALA A 79 -10.58 -10.62 -3.14
N TYR A 80 -9.59 -10.89 -2.29
CA TYR A 80 -9.65 -11.96 -1.30
C TYR A 80 -10.72 -11.72 -0.22
N SER A 81 -10.91 -10.48 0.22
CA SER A 81 -11.94 -10.18 1.21
C SER A 81 -13.36 -10.30 0.64
N THR A 82 -13.53 -10.04 -0.66
CA THR A 82 -14.83 -10.06 -1.34
C THR A 82 -15.23 -11.47 -1.77
N ALA A 83 -14.30 -12.21 -2.35
CA ALA A 83 -14.59 -13.50 -2.99
C ALA A 83 -13.97 -14.72 -2.28
N GLY A 84 -13.20 -14.51 -1.19
CA GLY A 84 -12.41 -15.55 -0.56
C GLY A 84 -11.18 -15.92 -1.37
N THR A 85 -10.47 -16.98 -0.94
CA THR A 85 -9.17 -17.38 -1.52
C THR A 85 -9.24 -18.60 -2.45
N GLN A 86 -10.47 -19.04 -2.81
CA GLN A 86 -10.72 -20.26 -3.60
C GLN A 86 -11.39 -19.93 -4.94
N ARG A 87 -11.01 -18.82 -5.57
CA ARG A 87 -11.56 -18.40 -6.86
C ARG A 87 -10.55 -18.59 -7.97
N THR A 88 -11.05 -18.55 -9.22
CA THR A 88 -10.22 -18.61 -10.42
C THR A 88 -9.46 -17.30 -10.63
N PRO A 89 -8.31 -17.31 -11.34
CA PRO A 89 -7.61 -16.07 -11.70
C PRO A 89 -8.51 -15.04 -12.40
N VAL A 90 -9.38 -15.48 -13.29
CA VAL A 90 -10.30 -14.59 -14.04
C VAL A 90 -11.27 -13.84 -13.10
N GLU A 91 -11.79 -14.52 -12.06
CA GLU A 91 -12.65 -13.89 -11.08
C GLU A 91 -11.89 -12.84 -10.24
N TYR A 92 -10.63 -13.14 -9.88
CA TYR A 92 -9.79 -12.18 -9.18
C TYR A 92 -9.41 -10.98 -10.04
N ASP A 93 -9.09 -11.20 -11.31
CA ASP A 93 -8.76 -10.13 -12.26
C ASP A 93 -9.93 -9.16 -12.41
N ALA A 94 -11.16 -9.65 -12.49
CA ALA A 94 -12.35 -8.81 -12.59
C ALA A 94 -12.52 -7.89 -11.35
N LEU A 95 -12.27 -8.42 -10.15
CA LEU A 95 -12.32 -7.64 -8.90
C LEU A 95 -11.15 -6.66 -8.80
N ALA A 96 -9.95 -7.09 -9.19
CA ALA A 96 -8.75 -6.25 -9.20
C ALA A 96 -8.89 -5.06 -10.14
N VAL A 97 -9.44 -5.26 -11.34
CA VAL A 97 -9.70 -4.19 -12.32
C VAL A 97 -10.61 -3.12 -11.73
N GLN A 98 -11.68 -3.50 -11.02
CA GLN A 98 -12.57 -2.53 -10.37
C GLN A 98 -11.83 -1.69 -9.34
N GLU A 99 -10.97 -2.30 -8.53
CA GLU A 99 -10.20 -1.59 -7.50
C GLU A 99 -9.13 -0.69 -8.12
N LEU A 100 -8.45 -1.14 -9.16
CA LEU A 100 -7.48 -0.32 -9.89
C LEU A 100 -8.14 0.87 -10.59
N GLN A 101 -9.37 0.72 -11.10
CA GLN A 101 -10.14 1.84 -11.66
C GLN A 101 -10.49 2.87 -10.58
N ARG A 102 -10.87 2.44 -9.37
CA ARG A 102 -11.10 3.35 -8.23
C ARG A 102 -9.82 4.09 -7.83
N ALA A 103 -8.70 3.37 -7.78
CA ALA A 103 -7.40 3.98 -7.47
C ALA A 103 -6.97 4.98 -8.54
N TYR A 104 -7.20 4.68 -9.81
CA TYR A 104 -6.94 5.60 -10.92
C TYR A 104 -7.79 6.87 -10.81
N ALA A 105 -9.09 6.75 -10.56
CA ALA A 105 -9.97 7.90 -10.37
C ALA A 105 -9.55 8.75 -9.17
N ALA A 106 -9.12 8.13 -8.06
CA ALA A 106 -8.60 8.85 -6.90
C ALA A 106 -7.30 9.59 -7.21
N LEU A 107 -6.40 8.98 -7.99
CA LEU A 107 -5.16 9.60 -8.44
C LEU A 107 -5.44 10.80 -9.35
N ASP A 108 -6.34 10.65 -10.31
CA ASP A 108 -6.74 11.71 -11.22
C ASP A 108 -7.34 12.91 -10.47
N HIS A 109 -8.11 12.65 -9.42
CA HIS A 109 -8.69 13.68 -8.57
C HIS A 109 -7.64 14.50 -7.78
N VAL A 110 -6.52 13.89 -7.39
CA VAL A 110 -5.46 14.56 -6.61
C VAL A 110 -4.29 15.04 -7.49
N ALA A 111 -4.26 14.64 -8.76
CA ALA A 111 -3.21 15.03 -9.68
C ALA A 111 -3.23 16.56 -9.90
N VAL A 112 -2.07 17.18 -9.89
CA VAL A 112 -1.89 18.61 -10.16
C VAL A 112 -1.48 18.75 -11.64
N PRO A 113 -2.31 19.37 -12.48
CA PRO A 113 -1.90 19.75 -13.83
C PRO A 113 -0.74 20.75 -13.74
N ASP A 114 0.22 20.63 -14.62
CA ASP A 114 1.36 21.55 -14.67
C ASP A 114 2.17 21.63 -13.37
N GLU A 115 2.45 20.46 -12.75
CA GLU A 115 3.33 20.35 -11.60
C GLU A 115 4.67 21.06 -11.87
N PRO A 116 5.03 22.12 -11.13
CA PRO A 116 6.22 22.93 -11.41
C PRO A 116 7.53 22.17 -11.18
N GLU A 117 7.52 21.21 -10.28
CA GLU A 117 8.69 20.37 -9.96
C GLU A 117 8.31 18.88 -9.94
N PRO A 118 8.00 18.28 -11.12
CA PRO A 118 7.58 16.90 -11.16
C PRO A 118 8.71 15.97 -10.70
N ALA A 119 8.37 14.99 -9.88
CA ALA A 119 9.33 13.98 -9.43
C ALA A 119 9.87 13.19 -10.62
N LYS A 120 11.19 13.13 -10.74
CA LYS A 120 11.85 12.31 -11.76
C LYS A 120 11.95 10.87 -11.25
N LEU A 121 11.11 10.00 -11.76
CA LEU A 121 11.09 8.59 -11.40
C LEU A 121 11.61 7.74 -12.55
N VAL A 122 12.52 6.82 -12.22
CA VAL A 122 12.93 5.74 -13.13
C VAL A 122 12.20 4.48 -12.66
N TRP A 123 11.23 4.05 -13.44
CA TRP A 123 10.47 2.84 -13.16
C TRP A 123 11.27 1.63 -13.65
N ASN A 124 11.73 0.80 -12.72
CA ASN A 124 12.32 -0.51 -13.02
C ASN A 124 11.18 -1.54 -13.02
N CYS A 125 10.55 -1.70 -14.17
CA CYS A 125 9.52 -2.72 -14.39
C CYS A 125 10.13 -3.98 -14.99
#